data_95eafa3e1048ac08774328694ceb6137
#
_entry.id   95eafa3e1048ac08774328694ceb6137
#
_cell.length_a   1.000
_cell.length_b   1.000
_cell.length_c   1.000
_cell.angle_alpha   90.00
_cell.angle_beta   90.00
_cell.angle_gamma   90.00
#
_symmetry.space_group_name_H-M   'P 1'
#
loop_
_entity.id
_entity.type
_entity.pdbx_description
1 polymer ?
#
loop_
_entity_poly.entity_id
_entity_poly.type
_entity_poly.pdbx_seq_one_letter_code
_entity_poly.pdbx_strand_id
1 'polypeptide(L)'
;MEKEFIDLFELQTQLKKGIECLFPSRIWVRAEVSAVKARSGGHCYLELSQSDEKGLTAKANAIIWASKYRFIAPYFQSVTGSPVSEGMVILAEVQVNYSKLYGFSLIINDIDPEYSLGIKELERQRTIERLGKEGLLELQKGLSLPQLPYRLAVISAEDAAGYRDFVRHIEENAYGFRLSLELYPALMQGADCPESIITALDAILDSGDEYDAVLILRGGGARLDLACFDDYGLAAVIAQYPLPVLTAIG
;
A
#
# COMPACT_ATOMS: atom_id res chain seq x y z
N MET A 1 -30.71 39.40 33.03
CA MET A 1 -29.80 39.48 31.86
C MET A 1 -30.40 38.65 30.77
N GLU A 2 -30.89 39.25 29.71
CA GLU A 2 -31.25 38.53 28.48
C GLU A 2 -30.01 37.89 27.91
N LYS A 3 -30.10 36.60 27.62
CA LYS A 3 -29.00 35.88 26.95
C LYS A 3 -29.05 36.23 25.47
N GLU A 4 -27.99 36.79 24.94
CA GLU A 4 -27.81 36.91 23.50
C GLU A 4 -27.70 35.52 22.88
N PHE A 5 -28.50 35.25 21.88
CA PHE A 5 -28.46 33.96 21.13
C PHE A 5 -28.57 34.23 19.64
N ILE A 6 -28.04 33.31 18.89
CA ILE A 6 -28.21 33.19 17.42
C ILE A 6 -28.81 31.84 17.09
N ASP A 7 -29.56 31.76 16.02
CA ASP A 7 -30.09 30.51 15.50
C ASP A 7 -29.00 29.61 14.94
N LEU A 8 -29.21 28.29 15.02
CA LEU A 8 -28.27 27.29 14.45
C LEU A 8 -27.99 27.56 12.95
N PHE A 9 -29.01 27.95 12.20
CA PHE A 9 -28.88 28.30 10.78
C PHE A 9 -27.98 29.51 10.58
N GLU A 10 -28.10 30.51 11.43
CA GLU A 10 -27.26 31.72 11.38
C GLU A 10 -25.81 31.38 11.73
N LEU A 11 -25.58 30.59 12.80
CA LEU A 11 -24.25 30.10 13.17
C LEU A 11 -23.59 29.35 11.98
N GLN A 12 -24.32 28.40 11.39
CA GLN A 12 -23.84 27.62 10.24
C GLN A 12 -23.56 28.51 9.02
N THR A 13 -24.33 29.59 8.86
CA THR A 13 -24.14 30.56 7.78
C THR A 13 -22.86 31.39 8.00
N GLN A 14 -22.60 31.83 9.21
CA GLN A 14 -21.38 32.56 9.57
C GLN A 14 -20.15 31.68 9.41
N LEU A 15 -20.20 30.41 9.87
CA LEU A 15 -19.12 29.43 9.67
C LEU A 15 -18.82 29.21 8.18
N LYS A 16 -19.86 29.03 7.36
CA LYS A 16 -19.69 28.87 5.91
C LYS A 16 -18.99 30.09 5.29
N LYS A 17 -19.45 31.30 5.58
CA LYS A 17 -18.85 32.53 5.08
C LYS A 17 -17.41 32.69 5.55
N GLY A 18 -17.13 32.39 6.82
CA GLY A 18 -15.77 32.43 7.36
C GLY A 18 -14.81 31.50 6.63
N ILE A 19 -15.24 30.24 6.40
CA ILE A 19 -14.44 29.25 5.67
C ILE A 19 -14.22 29.68 4.20
N GLU A 20 -15.26 30.16 3.52
CA GLU A 20 -15.16 30.65 2.13
C GLU A 20 -14.23 31.87 2.00
N CYS A 21 -14.20 32.75 3.02
CA CYS A 21 -13.27 33.87 3.06
C CYS A 21 -11.82 33.44 3.32
N LEU A 22 -11.60 32.42 4.18
CA LEU A 22 -10.26 31.93 4.51
C LEU A 22 -9.66 31.10 3.36
N PHE A 23 -10.49 30.38 2.62
CA PHE A 23 -10.07 29.49 1.53
C PHE A 23 -10.83 29.82 0.22
N PRO A 24 -10.62 31.02 -0.36
CA PRO A 24 -11.33 31.44 -1.57
C PRO A 24 -10.85 30.71 -2.81
N SER A 25 -9.65 30.12 -2.76
CA SER A 25 -9.00 29.44 -3.87
C SER A 25 -8.77 27.96 -3.54
N ARG A 26 -8.45 27.18 -4.56
CA ARG A 26 -7.95 25.82 -4.39
C ARG A 26 -6.58 25.84 -3.75
N ILE A 27 -6.30 24.83 -2.97
CA ILE A 27 -5.01 24.63 -2.29
C ILE A 27 -4.54 23.19 -2.48
N TRP A 28 -3.24 22.99 -2.48
CA TRP A 28 -2.66 21.65 -2.45
C TRP A 28 -2.56 21.15 -1.02
N VAL A 29 -3.07 19.97 -0.76
CA VAL A 29 -3.07 19.32 0.56
C VAL A 29 -2.42 17.95 0.44
N ARG A 30 -1.44 17.71 1.29
CA ARG A 30 -0.85 16.40 1.49
C ARG A 30 -1.67 15.66 2.54
N ALA A 31 -2.08 14.44 2.22
CA ALA A 31 -2.79 13.56 3.16
C ALA A 31 -2.59 12.09 2.79
N GLU A 32 -2.80 11.22 3.74
CA GLU A 32 -2.93 9.78 3.53
C GLU A 32 -4.39 9.43 3.22
N VAL A 33 -4.60 8.50 2.32
CA VAL A 33 -5.91 7.97 1.98
C VAL A 33 -6.25 6.84 2.95
N SER A 34 -7.15 7.07 3.89
CA SER A 34 -7.59 6.04 4.85
C SER A 34 -8.79 5.22 4.39
N ALA A 35 -9.54 5.69 3.40
CA ALA A 35 -10.59 4.92 2.74
C ALA A 35 -10.89 5.45 1.33
N VAL A 36 -11.26 4.52 0.41
CA VAL A 36 -11.71 4.84 -0.96
C VAL A 36 -13.01 4.11 -1.26
N LYS A 37 -14.04 4.84 -1.72
CA LYS A 37 -15.33 4.27 -2.11
C LYS A 37 -15.82 4.87 -3.44
N ALA A 38 -15.61 4.16 -4.54
CA ALA A 38 -16.24 4.50 -5.80
C ALA A 38 -17.72 4.06 -5.78
N ARG A 39 -18.63 4.94 -6.20
CA ARG A 39 -20.07 4.64 -6.27
C ARG A 39 -20.54 4.53 -7.72
N SER A 40 -21.65 3.83 -7.92
CA SER A 40 -22.30 3.62 -9.24
C SER A 40 -22.62 4.91 -10.01
N GLY A 41 -22.73 6.06 -9.31
CA GLY A 41 -22.86 7.39 -9.91
C GLY A 41 -21.57 7.99 -10.48
N GLY A 42 -20.44 7.26 -10.47
CA GLY A 42 -19.16 7.71 -10.99
C GLY A 42 -18.39 8.68 -10.07
N HIS A 43 -18.91 9.00 -8.90
CA HIS A 43 -18.22 9.79 -7.89
C HIS A 43 -17.30 8.89 -7.07
N CYS A 44 -16.13 9.41 -6.68
CA CYS A 44 -15.25 8.76 -5.73
C CYS A 44 -15.24 9.52 -4.40
N TYR A 45 -15.52 8.81 -3.33
CA TYR A 45 -15.47 9.33 -1.97
C TYR A 45 -14.21 8.81 -1.32
N LEU A 46 -13.44 9.71 -0.72
CA LEU A 46 -12.23 9.39 0.01
C LEU A 46 -12.35 9.89 1.44
N GLU A 47 -11.67 9.18 2.30
CA GLU A 47 -11.37 9.65 3.63
C GLU A 47 -9.87 9.94 3.68
N LEU A 48 -9.53 11.18 3.98
CA LEU A 48 -8.15 11.65 4.09
C LEU A 48 -7.77 11.79 5.54
N SER A 49 -6.57 11.35 5.89
CA SER A 49 -6.05 11.39 7.25
C SER A 49 -4.61 11.89 7.28
N GLN A 50 -4.18 12.29 8.45
CA GLN A 50 -2.80 12.53 8.80
C GLN A 50 -2.55 11.98 10.19
N SER A 51 -1.47 11.22 10.35
CA SER A 51 -1.03 10.66 11.62
C SER A 51 0.37 11.15 11.96
N ASP A 52 0.69 11.19 13.26
CA ASP A 52 2.02 11.40 13.80
C ASP A 52 2.38 10.27 14.78
N GLU A 53 3.49 10.39 15.50
CA GLU A 53 3.95 9.41 16.51
C GLU A 53 2.92 9.15 17.63
N LYS A 54 1.95 10.06 17.82
CA LYS A 54 0.91 9.97 18.85
C LYS A 54 -0.41 9.41 18.31
N GLY A 55 -0.49 9.16 17.00
CA GLY A 55 -1.65 8.63 16.31
C GLY A 55 -2.31 9.60 15.34
N LEU A 56 -3.61 9.42 15.07
CA LEU A 56 -4.37 10.21 14.12
C LEU A 56 -4.50 11.68 14.58
N THR A 57 -3.99 12.61 13.79
CA THR A 57 -3.98 14.06 14.10
C THR A 57 -5.00 14.87 13.32
N ALA A 58 -5.34 14.43 12.11
CA ALA A 58 -6.35 15.10 11.29
C ALA A 58 -7.10 14.09 10.42
N LYS A 59 -8.38 14.38 10.15
CA LYS A 59 -9.24 13.58 9.28
C LYS A 59 -10.22 14.46 8.53
N ALA A 60 -10.45 14.19 7.26
CA ALA A 60 -11.41 14.90 6.43
C ALA A 60 -12.06 13.96 5.41
N ASN A 61 -13.36 14.15 5.20
CA ASN A 61 -14.04 13.54 4.06
C ASN A 61 -13.74 14.34 2.79
N ALA A 62 -13.48 13.64 1.70
CA ALA A 62 -13.22 14.23 0.41
C ALA A 62 -14.05 13.57 -0.69
N ILE A 63 -14.36 14.32 -1.74
CA ILE A 63 -15.09 13.83 -2.90
C ILE A 63 -14.37 14.25 -4.19
N ILE A 64 -14.28 13.31 -5.12
CA ILE A 64 -13.95 13.60 -6.52
C ILE A 64 -15.24 13.41 -7.31
N TRP A 65 -15.74 14.49 -7.90
CA TRP A 65 -16.94 14.43 -8.72
C TRP A 65 -16.71 13.63 -10.00
N ALA A 66 -17.73 12.93 -10.49
CA ALA A 66 -17.65 12.07 -11.66
C ALA A 66 -17.02 12.76 -12.89
N SER A 67 -17.33 14.05 -13.08
CA SER A 67 -16.76 14.86 -14.16
C SER A 67 -15.23 14.99 -14.11
N LYS A 68 -14.64 14.91 -12.92
CA LYS A 68 -13.19 14.96 -12.69
C LYS A 68 -12.61 13.56 -12.55
N TYR A 69 -13.28 12.68 -11.81
CA TYR A 69 -12.80 11.32 -11.53
C TYR A 69 -12.49 10.52 -12.80
N ARG A 70 -13.32 10.66 -13.84
CA ARG A 70 -13.11 10.02 -15.15
C ARG A 70 -11.79 10.39 -15.85
N PHE A 71 -11.14 11.49 -15.44
CA PHE A 71 -9.84 11.92 -15.97
C PHE A 71 -8.73 11.64 -14.96
N ILE A 72 -8.95 11.98 -13.69
CA ILE A 72 -7.95 11.81 -12.62
C ILE A 72 -7.58 10.34 -12.43
N ALA A 73 -8.58 9.43 -12.34
CA ALA A 73 -8.32 8.03 -12.06
C ALA A 73 -7.48 7.32 -13.14
N PRO A 74 -7.82 7.42 -14.46
CA PRO A 74 -6.99 6.82 -15.50
C PRO A 74 -5.61 7.46 -15.61
N TYR A 75 -5.51 8.79 -15.45
CA TYR A 75 -4.22 9.48 -15.48
C TYR A 75 -3.34 9.05 -14.31
N PHE A 76 -3.85 9.08 -13.09
CA PHE A 76 -3.13 8.60 -11.91
C PHE A 76 -2.64 7.15 -12.11
N GLN A 77 -3.54 6.27 -12.55
CA GLN A 77 -3.20 4.88 -12.82
C GLN A 77 -2.18 4.70 -13.96
N SER A 78 -2.21 5.54 -15.00
CA SER A 78 -1.23 5.44 -16.10
C SER A 78 0.18 5.81 -15.67
N VAL A 79 0.33 6.73 -14.70
CA VAL A 79 1.63 7.19 -14.20
C VAL A 79 2.15 6.29 -13.07
N THR A 80 1.28 5.96 -12.11
CA THR A 80 1.67 5.20 -10.91
C THR A 80 1.59 3.69 -11.11
N GLY A 81 0.85 3.24 -12.12
CA GLY A 81 0.56 1.85 -12.42
C GLY A 81 -0.64 1.29 -11.65
N SER A 82 -1.09 1.91 -10.57
CA SER A 82 -2.21 1.47 -9.74
C SER A 82 -3.22 2.59 -9.45
N PRO A 83 -4.49 2.25 -9.17
CA PRO A 83 -5.47 3.25 -8.78
C PRO A 83 -5.13 3.85 -7.41
N VAL A 84 -5.73 4.99 -7.08
CA VAL A 84 -5.68 5.54 -5.72
C VAL A 84 -6.29 4.52 -4.76
N SER A 85 -5.54 4.13 -3.74
CA SER A 85 -5.93 3.12 -2.75
C SER A 85 -5.60 3.55 -1.32
N GLU A 86 -6.13 2.79 -0.36
CA GLU A 86 -5.88 2.99 1.06
C GLU A 86 -4.38 2.85 1.38
N GLY A 87 -3.88 3.66 2.33
CA GLY A 87 -2.47 3.73 2.71
C GLY A 87 -1.60 4.60 1.80
N MET A 88 -2.10 5.09 0.67
CA MET A 88 -1.33 5.98 -0.19
C MET A 88 -1.27 7.40 0.36
N VAL A 89 -0.08 7.99 0.36
CA VAL A 89 0.08 9.43 0.58
C VAL A 89 -0.05 10.15 -0.76
N ILE A 90 -1.02 11.05 -0.83
CA ILE A 90 -1.30 11.85 -2.03
C ILE A 90 -1.09 13.33 -1.78
N LEU A 91 -0.77 14.06 -2.84
CA LEU A 91 -0.84 15.51 -2.91
C LEU A 91 -2.04 15.86 -3.81
N ALA A 92 -3.09 16.41 -3.21
CA ALA A 92 -4.36 16.69 -3.90
C ALA A 92 -4.65 18.19 -3.96
N GLU A 93 -5.05 18.68 -5.13
CA GLU A 93 -5.62 20.03 -5.29
C GLU A 93 -7.07 19.99 -4.82
N VAL A 94 -7.34 20.64 -3.70
CA VAL A 94 -8.64 20.62 -3.06
C VAL A 94 -9.28 22.01 -3.00
N GLN A 95 -10.59 22.03 -3.09
CA GLN A 95 -11.42 23.16 -2.69
C GLN A 95 -12.06 22.82 -1.35
N VAL A 96 -11.87 23.71 -0.39
CA VAL A 96 -12.52 23.59 0.92
C VAL A 96 -14.02 23.86 0.76
N ASN A 97 -14.84 22.96 1.28
CA ASN A 97 -16.29 23.08 1.20
C ASN A 97 -16.91 22.90 2.59
N TYR A 98 -17.90 23.72 2.87
CA TYR A 98 -18.71 23.59 4.08
C TYR A 98 -20.20 23.58 3.75
N SER A 99 -20.84 22.46 4.12
CA SER A 99 -22.27 22.29 4.01
C SER A 99 -22.94 22.53 5.36
N LYS A 100 -23.99 23.35 5.41
CA LYS A 100 -24.76 23.59 6.65
C LYS A 100 -25.39 22.29 7.23
N LEU A 101 -25.57 21.25 6.39
CA LEU A 101 -26.16 19.97 6.80
C LEU A 101 -25.10 18.90 7.09
N TYR A 102 -24.00 18.90 6.32
CA TYR A 102 -23.01 17.80 6.33
C TYR A 102 -21.64 18.22 6.89
N GLY A 103 -21.48 19.52 7.23
CA GLY A 103 -20.25 20.03 7.81
C GLY A 103 -19.13 20.21 6.79
N PHE A 104 -17.90 20.09 7.27
CA PHE A 104 -16.65 20.25 6.51
C PHE A 104 -16.39 19.09 5.59
N SER A 105 -15.96 19.38 4.37
CA SER A 105 -15.49 18.38 3.40
C SER A 105 -14.52 19.03 2.39
N LEU A 106 -13.79 18.21 1.66
CA LEU A 106 -12.89 18.64 0.59
C LEU A 106 -13.44 18.17 -0.76
N ILE A 107 -13.35 19.04 -1.77
CA ILE A 107 -13.62 18.67 -3.16
C ILE A 107 -12.28 18.58 -3.86
N ILE A 108 -11.89 17.36 -4.25
CA ILE A 108 -10.63 17.13 -4.96
C ILE A 108 -10.85 17.45 -6.44
N ASN A 109 -9.99 18.31 -6.96
CA ASN A 109 -10.00 18.77 -8.35
C ASN A 109 -8.88 18.14 -9.18
N ASP A 110 -7.78 17.75 -8.51
CA ASP A 110 -6.63 17.07 -9.12
C ASP A 110 -5.83 16.31 -8.06
N ILE A 111 -5.02 15.34 -8.50
CA ILE A 111 -4.08 14.59 -7.66
C ILE A 111 -2.76 14.51 -8.43
N ASP A 112 -1.65 14.84 -7.77
CA ASP A 112 -0.31 14.72 -8.34
C ASP A 112 0.21 13.27 -8.19
N PRO A 113 0.30 12.49 -9.28
CA PRO A 113 0.76 11.12 -9.20
C PRO A 113 2.28 11.00 -8.97
N GLU A 114 3.08 11.98 -9.43
CA GLU A 114 4.54 11.95 -9.29
C GLU A 114 4.94 12.13 -7.82
N TYR A 115 4.15 12.92 -7.08
CA TYR A 115 4.35 13.09 -5.64
C TYR A 115 4.23 11.75 -4.89
N SER A 116 3.21 10.94 -5.20
CA SER A 116 3.00 9.63 -4.57
C SER A 116 4.14 8.66 -4.87
N LEU A 117 4.65 8.64 -6.12
CA LEU A 117 5.82 7.87 -6.50
C LEU A 117 7.09 8.33 -5.77
N GLY A 118 7.30 9.65 -5.67
CA GLY A 118 8.45 10.21 -4.96
C GLY A 118 8.49 9.86 -3.48
N ILE A 119 7.35 9.85 -2.81
CA ILE A 119 7.24 9.42 -1.40
C ILE A 119 7.66 7.95 -1.24
N LYS A 120 7.14 7.05 -2.10
CA LYS A 120 7.47 5.63 -2.02
C LYS A 120 8.97 5.37 -2.28
N GLU A 121 9.57 6.07 -3.23
CA GLU A 121 11.02 5.94 -3.47
C GLU A 121 11.85 6.43 -2.27
N LEU A 122 11.44 7.50 -1.61
CA LEU A 122 12.10 7.97 -0.37
C LEU A 122 11.95 6.96 0.78
N GLU A 123 10.78 6.34 0.93
CA GLU A 123 10.55 5.28 1.93
C GLU A 123 11.47 4.08 1.65
N ARG A 124 11.53 3.62 0.40
CA ARG A 124 12.43 2.54 -0.03
C ARG A 124 13.90 2.85 0.27
N GLN A 125 14.38 4.05 -0.05
CA GLN A 125 15.75 4.44 0.24
C GLN A 125 16.05 4.44 1.73
N ARG A 126 15.13 4.93 2.58
CA ARG A 126 15.26 4.88 4.04
C ARG A 126 15.34 3.46 4.57
N THR A 127 14.52 2.55 4.03
CA THR A 127 14.57 1.11 4.37
C THR A 127 15.96 0.54 4.04
N ILE A 128 16.48 0.79 2.84
CA ILE A 128 17.81 0.32 2.41
C ILE A 128 18.92 0.87 3.32
N GLU A 129 18.89 2.18 3.59
CA GLU A 129 19.88 2.81 4.48
C GLU A 129 19.85 2.24 5.89
N ARG A 130 18.66 1.98 6.42
CA ARG A 130 18.49 1.41 7.76
C ARG A 130 19.00 -0.02 7.82
N LEU A 131 18.62 -0.88 6.86
CA LEU A 131 19.13 -2.25 6.73
C LEU A 131 20.66 -2.28 6.61
N GLY A 132 21.22 -1.34 5.84
CA GLY A 132 22.67 -1.21 5.70
C GLY A 132 23.38 -0.84 7.01
N LYS A 133 22.84 0.13 7.77
CA LYS A 133 23.38 0.54 9.09
C LYS A 133 23.33 -0.59 10.11
N GLU A 134 22.31 -1.43 10.04
CA GLU A 134 22.12 -2.57 10.94
C GLU A 134 22.87 -3.84 10.46
N GLY A 135 23.55 -3.81 9.31
CA GLY A 135 24.31 -4.93 8.75
C GLY A 135 23.46 -6.07 8.19
N LEU A 136 22.17 -5.82 7.96
CA LEU A 136 21.22 -6.86 7.55
C LEU A 136 21.30 -7.23 6.06
N LEU A 137 21.79 -6.33 5.19
CA LEU A 137 21.81 -6.53 3.73
C LEU A 137 22.63 -7.74 3.26
N GLU A 138 23.59 -8.18 4.05
CA GLU A 138 24.53 -9.24 3.66
C GLU A 138 24.24 -10.60 4.32
N LEU A 139 23.32 -10.67 5.31
CA LEU A 139 23.12 -11.88 6.11
C LEU A 139 22.68 -13.08 5.27
N GLN A 140 21.74 -12.90 4.37
CA GLN A 140 21.25 -13.95 3.48
C GLN A 140 22.33 -14.49 2.52
N LYS A 141 23.30 -13.66 2.14
CA LYS A 141 24.43 -14.09 1.28
C LYS A 141 25.38 -15.05 1.99
N GLY A 142 25.35 -15.09 3.32
CA GLY A 142 26.13 -16.03 4.14
C GLY A 142 25.52 -17.44 4.18
N LEU A 143 24.26 -17.60 3.76
CA LEU A 143 23.60 -18.91 3.71
C LEU A 143 23.95 -19.65 2.43
N SER A 144 24.27 -20.93 2.55
CA SER A 144 24.58 -21.78 1.39
C SER A 144 23.29 -22.40 0.86
N LEU A 145 23.01 -22.18 -0.41
CA LEU A 145 21.96 -22.92 -1.12
C LEU A 145 22.52 -24.31 -1.48
N PRO A 146 21.78 -25.42 -1.19
CA PRO A 146 22.18 -26.74 -1.65
C PRO A 146 22.35 -26.80 -3.17
N GLN A 147 23.27 -27.63 -3.64
CA GLN A 147 23.51 -27.78 -5.08
C GLN A 147 22.27 -28.25 -5.84
N LEU A 148 21.39 -29.00 -5.16
CA LEU A 148 20.07 -29.41 -5.64
C LEU A 148 19.04 -29.15 -4.52
N PRO A 149 18.36 -28.01 -4.51
CA PRO A 149 17.31 -27.74 -3.55
C PRO A 149 16.09 -28.61 -3.89
N TYR A 150 15.74 -29.52 -3.01
CA TYR A 150 14.72 -30.55 -3.27
C TYR A 150 13.36 -30.19 -2.67
N ARG A 151 13.35 -29.66 -1.43
CA ARG A 151 12.16 -29.25 -0.68
C ARG A 151 12.10 -27.74 -0.58
N LEU A 152 11.08 -27.16 -1.20
CA LEU A 152 10.91 -25.73 -1.26
C LEU A 152 9.59 -25.31 -0.60
N ALA A 153 9.65 -24.43 0.38
CA ALA A 153 8.47 -23.72 0.86
C ALA A 153 8.20 -22.54 -0.07
N VAL A 154 6.99 -22.38 -0.54
CA VAL A 154 6.60 -21.34 -1.48
C VAL A 154 5.59 -20.41 -0.84
N ILE A 155 5.92 -19.14 -0.73
CA ILE A 155 5.00 -18.09 -0.26
C ILE A 155 4.44 -17.38 -1.47
N SER A 156 3.13 -17.45 -1.68
CA SER A 156 2.42 -16.82 -2.79
C SER A 156 0.93 -16.73 -2.51
N ALA A 157 0.17 -16.01 -3.35
CA ALA A 157 -1.28 -16.12 -3.33
C ALA A 157 -1.69 -17.43 -4.04
N GLU A 158 -2.67 -18.13 -3.49
CA GLU A 158 -3.11 -19.44 -3.95
C GLU A 158 -3.57 -19.44 -5.42
N ASP A 159 -4.23 -18.36 -5.82
CA ASP A 159 -4.76 -18.14 -7.18
C ASP A 159 -3.81 -17.38 -8.11
N ALA A 160 -2.58 -17.07 -7.65
CA ALA A 160 -1.63 -16.29 -8.42
C ALA A 160 -1.21 -17.00 -9.72
N ALA A 161 -1.30 -16.28 -10.84
CA ALA A 161 -0.85 -16.81 -12.14
C ALA A 161 0.64 -17.19 -12.11
N GLY A 162 1.48 -16.34 -11.48
CA GLY A 162 2.92 -16.61 -11.35
C GLY A 162 3.25 -17.89 -10.58
N TYR A 163 2.49 -18.20 -9.53
CA TYR A 163 2.64 -19.46 -8.80
C TYR A 163 2.27 -20.66 -9.68
N ARG A 164 1.11 -20.60 -10.35
CA ARG A 164 0.67 -21.69 -11.26
C ARG A 164 1.64 -21.91 -12.42
N ASP A 165 2.16 -20.83 -12.99
CA ASP A 165 3.16 -20.93 -14.05
C ASP A 165 4.47 -21.54 -13.53
N PHE A 166 4.90 -21.20 -12.33
CA PHE A 166 6.08 -21.78 -11.69
C PHE A 166 5.89 -23.29 -11.46
N VAL A 167 4.78 -23.71 -10.84
CA VAL A 167 4.48 -25.15 -10.61
C VAL A 167 4.49 -25.91 -11.92
N ARG A 168 3.80 -25.41 -12.95
CA ARG A 168 3.80 -26.05 -14.27
C ARG A 168 5.20 -26.20 -14.85
N HIS A 169 6.05 -25.17 -14.77
CA HIS A 169 7.43 -25.27 -15.27
C HIS A 169 8.27 -26.31 -14.52
N ILE A 170 8.05 -26.47 -13.22
CA ILE A 170 8.71 -27.51 -12.43
C ILE A 170 8.22 -28.90 -12.82
N GLU A 171 6.92 -29.08 -13.04
CA GLU A 171 6.33 -30.37 -13.44
C GLU A 171 6.72 -30.79 -14.86
N GLU A 172 6.76 -29.83 -15.78
CA GLU A 172 7.05 -30.05 -17.21
C GLU A 172 8.54 -29.92 -17.57
N ASN A 173 9.46 -29.83 -16.57
CA ASN A 173 10.87 -29.64 -16.88
C ASN A 173 11.47 -30.81 -17.68
N ALA A 174 12.22 -30.44 -18.74
CA ALA A 174 12.80 -31.41 -19.68
C ALA A 174 13.92 -32.31 -19.08
N TYR A 175 14.41 -31.95 -17.88
CA TYR A 175 15.52 -32.63 -17.22
C TYR A 175 15.05 -33.74 -16.26
N GLY A 176 13.73 -33.86 -16.02
CA GLY A 176 13.16 -34.87 -15.14
C GLY A 176 13.38 -34.63 -13.65
N PHE A 177 13.78 -33.42 -13.24
CA PHE A 177 13.87 -33.07 -11.83
C PHE A 177 12.48 -33.00 -11.21
N ARG A 178 12.33 -33.61 -10.03
CA ARG A 178 11.11 -33.53 -9.22
C ARG A 178 11.43 -32.77 -7.93
N LEU A 179 10.85 -31.57 -7.76
CA LEU A 179 10.95 -30.81 -6.54
C LEU A 179 9.69 -30.98 -5.70
N SER A 180 9.84 -31.04 -4.39
CA SER A 180 8.72 -30.98 -3.45
C SER A 180 8.41 -29.53 -3.16
N LEU A 181 7.23 -29.07 -3.55
CA LEU A 181 6.76 -27.71 -3.34
C LEU A 181 5.63 -27.72 -2.32
N GLU A 182 5.73 -26.89 -1.31
CA GLU A 182 4.66 -26.68 -0.33
C GLU A 182 4.27 -25.21 -0.30
N LEU A 183 2.96 -24.92 -0.51
CA LEU A 183 2.44 -23.58 -0.57
C LEU A 183 2.03 -23.08 0.81
N TYR A 184 2.58 -21.93 1.19
CA TYR A 184 2.17 -21.13 2.34
C TYR A 184 1.45 -19.89 1.82
N PRO A 185 0.11 -19.85 1.89
CA PRO A 185 -0.66 -18.76 1.29
C PRO A 185 -0.39 -17.43 1.99
N ALA A 186 -0.16 -16.36 1.21
CA ALA A 186 -0.01 -15.02 1.74
C ALA A 186 -0.57 -13.98 0.77
N LEU A 187 -0.92 -12.80 1.31
CA LEU A 187 -1.28 -11.65 0.51
C LEU A 187 -0.03 -11.09 -0.18
N MET A 188 -0.11 -10.91 -1.50
CA MET A 188 1.01 -10.45 -2.33
C MET A 188 0.87 -8.98 -2.76
N GLN A 189 -0.05 -8.22 -2.12
CA GLN A 189 -0.29 -6.81 -2.38
C GLN A 189 -1.13 -6.18 -1.26
N GLY A 190 -1.13 -4.84 -1.19
CA GLY A 190 -1.89 -4.10 -0.18
C GLY A 190 -1.10 -3.88 1.11
N ALA A 191 -1.73 -3.19 2.07
CA ALA A 191 -1.09 -2.81 3.33
C ALA A 191 -0.76 -4.01 4.22
N ASP A 192 -1.57 -5.06 4.19
CA ASP A 192 -1.41 -6.25 5.02
C ASP A 192 -0.42 -7.30 4.41
N CYS A 193 0.11 -7.03 3.20
CA CYS A 193 1.04 -7.95 2.52
C CYS A 193 2.29 -8.25 3.36
N PRO A 194 3.00 -7.29 3.97
CA PRO A 194 4.19 -7.57 4.76
C PRO A 194 3.91 -8.51 5.93
N GLU A 195 2.86 -8.22 6.70
CA GLU A 195 2.48 -9.02 7.88
C GLU A 195 2.03 -10.43 7.49
N SER A 196 1.30 -10.54 6.37
CA SER A 196 0.88 -11.85 5.84
C SER A 196 2.06 -12.72 5.43
N ILE A 197 3.10 -12.13 4.82
CA ILE A 197 4.33 -12.87 4.45
C ILE A 197 5.13 -13.26 5.69
N ILE A 198 5.26 -12.37 6.68
CA ILE A 198 5.91 -12.68 7.95
C ILE A 198 5.21 -13.85 8.64
N THR A 199 3.88 -13.82 8.71
CA THR A 199 3.09 -14.94 9.25
C THR A 199 3.35 -16.27 8.51
N ALA A 200 3.47 -16.23 7.19
CA ALA A 200 3.81 -17.40 6.41
C ALA A 200 5.24 -17.90 6.68
N LEU A 201 6.21 -17.00 6.85
CA LEU A 201 7.58 -17.34 7.25
C LEU A 201 7.62 -18.00 8.63
N ASP A 202 6.87 -17.49 9.60
CA ASP A 202 6.75 -18.10 10.92
C ASP A 202 6.12 -19.48 10.85
N ALA A 203 5.05 -19.66 10.06
CA ALA A 203 4.39 -20.94 9.86
C ALA A 203 5.33 -22.01 9.23
N ILE A 204 6.25 -21.60 8.36
CA ILE A 204 7.27 -22.49 7.80
C ILE A 204 8.21 -23.00 8.91
N LEU A 205 8.66 -22.14 9.82
CA LEU A 205 9.51 -22.54 10.95
C LEU A 205 8.75 -23.45 11.93
N ASP A 206 7.49 -23.14 12.20
CA ASP A 206 6.65 -23.88 13.15
C ASP A 206 6.20 -25.24 12.62
N SER A 207 6.24 -25.46 11.30
CA SER A 207 5.85 -26.74 10.70
C SER A 207 6.73 -27.92 11.16
N GLY A 208 7.96 -27.64 11.55
CA GLY A 208 8.96 -28.67 11.87
C GLY A 208 9.47 -29.44 10.65
N ASP A 209 9.05 -29.04 9.44
CA ASP A 209 9.55 -29.62 8.20
C ASP A 209 10.90 -29.04 7.80
N GLU A 210 11.75 -29.85 7.18
CA GLU A 210 13.05 -29.39 6.67
C GLU A 210 12.89 -28.93 5.22
N TYR A 211 13.14 -27.63 4.98
CA TYR A 211 13.17 -27.03 3.63
C TYR A 211 14.60 -26.61 3.28
N ASP A 212 14.94 -26.72 1.99
CA ASP A 212 16.22 -26.27 1.45
C ASP A 212 16.25 -24.76 1.19
N ALA A 213 15.10 -24.19 0.87
CA ALA A 213 14.94 -22.76 0.66
C ALA A 213 13.46 -22.35 0.75
N VAL A 214 13.23 -21.07 0.95
CA VAL A 214 11.93 -20.41 0.85
C VAL A 214 11.88 -19.61 -0.45
N LEU A 215 10.79 -19.70 -1.19
CA LEU A 215 10.54 -18.90 -2.40
C LEU A 215 9.40 -17.94 -2.16
N ILE A 216 9.59 -16.65 -2.36
CA ILE A 216 8.52 -15.65 -2.37
C ILE A 216 8.21 -15.32 -3.82
N LEU A 217 7.05 -15.80 -4.30
CA LEU A 217 6.67 -15.69 -5.69
C LEU A 217 5.49 -14.73 -5.87
N ARG A 218 5.70 -13.69 -6.67
CA ARG A 218 4.66 -12.79 -7.12
C ARG A 218 4.86 -12.47 -8.60
N GLY A 219 3.80 -12.65 -9.38
CA GLY A 219 3.76 -12.21 -10.78
C GLY A 219 3.94 -10.71 -10.92
N GLY A 220 4.09 -10.23 -12.15
CA GLY A 220 4.18 -8.81 -12.45
C GLY A 220 2.98 -8.01 -11.95
N GLY A 221 3.15 -6.71 -11.82
CA GLY A 221 2.13 -5.78 -11.37
C GLY A 221 2.60 -4.34 -11.44
N ALA A 222 1.74 -3.43 -11.03
CA ALA A 222 2.07 -2.02 -10.99
C ALA A 222 3.19 -1.72 -9.97
N ARG A 223 3.99 -0.70 -10.24
CA ARG A 223 5.12 -0.33 -9.37
C ARG A 223 4.70 -0.05 -7.93
N LEU A 224 3.56 0.60 -7.72
CA LEU A 224 3.04 0.84 -6.38
C LEU A 224 2.49 -0.41 -5.69
N ASP A 225 2.00 -1.41 -6.45
CA ASP A 225 1.57 -2.69 -5.87
C ASP A 225 2.75 -3.50 -5.32
N LEU A 226 3.96 -3.24 -5.84
CA LEU A 226 5.20 -3.87 -5.36
C LEU A 226 5.79 -3.16 -4.13
N ALA A 227 5.32 -1.95 -3.81
CA ALA A 227 5.87 -1.15 -2.73
C ALA A 227 5.70 -1.79 -1.33
N CYS A 228 4.78 -2.75 -1.17
CA CYS A 228 4.65 -3.51 0.07
C CYS A 228 5.88 -4.37 0.39
N PHE A 229 6.69 -4.74 -0.61
CA PHE A 229 7.94 -5.48 -0.43
C PHE A 229 9.12 -4.58 0.01
N ASP A 230 8.95 -3.25 -0.04
CA ASP A 230 9.93 -2.28 0.47
C ASP A 230 9.78 -2.04 1.99
N ASP A 231 8.86 -2.76 2.66
CA ASP A 231 8.64 -2.66 4.10
C ASP A 231 9.89 -3.10 4.88
N TYR A 232 10.29 -2.27 5.86
CA TYR A 232 11.47 -2.55 6.66
C TYR A 232 11.30 -3.80 7.54
N GLY A 233 10.12 -4.01 8.14
CA GLY A 233 9.85 -5.16 9.02
C GLY A 233 9.97 -6.47 8.27
N LEU A 234 9.35 -6.56 7.11
CA LEU A 234 9.46 -7.72 6.22
C LEU A 234 10.90 -7.97 5.78
N ALA A 235 11.60 -6.93 5.32
CA ALA A 235 12.98 -7.05 4.86
C ALA A 235 13.93 -7.48 5.99
N ALA A 236 13.74 -6.97 7.21
CA ALA A 236 14.54 -7.36 8.38
C ALA A 236 14.30 -8.82 8.80
N VAL A 237 13.05 -9.30 8.75
CA VAL A 237 12.71 -10.71 9.02
C VAL A 237 13.35 -11.61 7.98
N ILE A 238 13.21 -11.29 6.68
CA ILE A 238 13.84 -12.06 5.60
C ILE A 238 15.36 -12.08 5.75
N ALA A 239 15.99 -10.95 6.05
CA ALA A 239 17.44 -10.88 6.20
C ALA A 239 17.97 -11.81 7.29
N GLN A 240 17.23 -11.98 8.39
CA GLN A 240 17.59 -12.80 9.55
C GLN A 240 17.03 -14.22 9.49
N TYR A 241 16.31 -14.57 8.42
CA TYR A 241 15.69 -15.87 8.30
C TYR A 241 16.74 -16.98 8.19
N PRO A 242 16.59 -18.13 8.89
CA PRO A 242 17.62 -19.16 8.96
C PRO A 242 17.80 -19.98 7.68
N LEU A 243 16.84 -19.94 6.77
CA LEU A 243 16.90 -20.59 5.46
C LEU A 243 17.16 -19.57 4.35
N PRO A 244 17.78 -19.97 3.23
CA PRO A 244 17.90 -19.14 2.05
C PRO A 244 16.51 -18.70 1.56
N VAL A 245 16.29 -17.39 1.42
CA VAL A 245 15.06 -16.83 0.84
C VAL A 245 15.34 -16.28 -0.55
N LEU A 246 14.67 -16.86 -1.54
CA LEU A 246 14.74 -16.45 -2.94
C LEU A 246 13.46 -15.71 -3.32
N THR A 247 13.57 -14.61 -4.02
CA THR A 247 12.42 -13.82 -4.45
C THR A 247 12.32 -13.83 -5.98
N ALA A 248 11.10 -14.04 -6.48
CA ALA A 248 10.74 -13.81 -7.88
C ALA A 248 9.53 -12.87 -7.89
N ILE A 249 9.85 -11.58 -7.86
CA ILE A 249 8.90 -10.46 -7.85
C ILE A 249 9.12 -9.71 -9.14
N GLY A 250 8.22 -9.93 -10.08
CA GLY A 250 8.35 -9.47 -11.44
C GLY A 250 7.75 -8.12 -11.74
#